data_fd76daee9f281f1585ece0c9b3435986
#
_entry.id   fd76daee9f281f1585ece0c9b3435986
#
_cell.length_a   1.000
_cell.length_b   1.000
_cell.length_c   1.000
_cell.angle_alpha   90.00
_cell.angle_beta   90.00
_cell.angle_gamma   90.00
#
_symmetry.space_group_name_H-M   'P 1'
#
loop_
_entity.id
_entity.type
_entity.pdbx_description
1 polymer ?
#
loop_
_entity_poly.entity_id
_entity_poly.type
_entity_poly.pdbx_seq_one_letter_code
_entity_poly.pdbx_strand_id
1 'polypeptide(L)'
;MRFHTRCSAGSPIDFHRDRTRAVLLSFQQTGNPAKSAEGLSNMNTQTEYAAFKSGGTRLTILASVAAAVIVIGAIAADTKVVKIGSAHDVREQSFSPETFGAQEFPKIQADVEKRAVDAATLSGAIIADKKAAGEKYGVATSTGAVVPVSLSGTFGARKANYNEIKVDGLPADVTVRVQTGPAINGTDLRDASGAIQFGQFTNQIEYQDAGSAINNEMKKAVLSGFDAETLTGKTATVVGVFKLINPKNWLVTPVKVDVK
;
A
#
# COMPACT_ATOMS: atom_id res chain seq x y z
N MET A 1 14.93 -67.42 2.42
CA MET A 1 13.60 -67.32 3.07
C MET A 1 12.82 -66.20 2.45
N ARG A 2 11.73 -66.55 1.76
CA ARG A 2 10.76 -65.60 1.17
C ARG A 2 9.83 -65.11 2.24
N PHE A 3 9.55 -63.82 2.29
CA PHE A 3 8.27 -63.30 2.78
C PHE A 3 7.77 -62.19 1.88
N HIS A 4 6.71 -62.46 1.22
CA HIS A 4 5.75 -61.53 0.62
C HIS A 4 4.97 -60.78 1.68
N THR A 5 4.71 -59.53 1.53
CA THR A 5 3.43 -58.92 1.94
C THR A 5 3.17 -57.60 1.21
N ARG A 6 2.27 -57.68 0.31
CA ARG A 6 1.00 -56.95 0.07
C ARG A 6 1.06 -55.43 -0.10
N CYS A 7 0.79 -55.04 -1.33
CA CYS A 7 0.17 -53.79 -1.74
C CYS A 7 -1.14 -53.55 -1.02
N SER A 8 -1.31 -52.33 -0.51
CA SER A 8 -2.65 -51.80 -0.22
C SER A 8 -2.82 -50.50 -1.01
N ALA A 9 -3.70 -50.56 -1.99
CA ALA A 9 -4.19 -49.45 -2.76
C ALA A 9 -5.10 -48.58 -1.89
N GLY A 10 -4.79 -47.33 -1.70
CA GLY A 10 -5.68 -46.34 -1.08
C GLY A 10 -6.16 -45.38 -2.17
N SER A 11 -7.46 -45.32 -2.30
CA SER A 11 -8.27 -44.64 -3.31
C SER A 11 -8.03 -43.14 -3.42
N PRO A 12 -8.30 -42.52 -4.59
CA PRO A 12 -8.24 -41.09 -4.79
C PRO A 12 -9.44 -40.41 -4.08
N ILE A 13 -9.13 -39.34 -3.38
CA ILE A 13 -10.13 -38.47 -2.76
C ILE A 13 -10.73 -37.57 -3.86
N ASP A 14 -12.01 -37.83 -4.14
CA ASP A 14 -12.87 -37.02 -4.98
C ASP A 14 -12.95 -35.58 -4.46
N PHE A 15 -12.55 -34.62 -5.28
CA PHE A 15 -12.74 -33.21 -5.07
C PHE A 15 -14.19 -32.85 -5.42
N HIS A 16 -15.06 -32.90 -4.43
CA HIS A 16 -16.48 -32.58 -4.59
C HIS A 16 -16.62 -31.04 -4.75
N ARG A 17 -17.00 -30.68 -5.94
CA ARG A 17 -17.38 -29.36 -6.44
C ARG A 17 -18.72 -28.97 -5.81
N ASP A 18 -18.73 -28.19 -4.76
CA ASP A 18 -19.97 -27.71 -4.19
C ASP A 18 -20.40 -26.39 -4.85
N ARG A 19 -21.64 -26.47 -5.31
CA ARG A 19 -22.33 -25.50 -6.15
C ARG A 19 -22.88 -24.37 -5.30
N THR A 20 -22.59 -23.15 -5.70
CA THR A 20 -23.35 -21.94 -5.40
C THR A 20 -24.86 -22.17 -5.53
N ARG A 21 -25.57 -22.17 -4.42
CA ARG A 21 -27.03 -22.06 -4.37
C ARG A 21 -27.41 -20.57 -4.33
N ALA A 22 -27.88 -20.11 -5.47
CA ALA A 22 -28.68 -18.89 -5.54
C ALA A 22 -30.01 -19.14 -4.85
N VAL A 23 -30.32 -18.38 -3.83
CA VAL A 23 -31.64 -18.35 -3.19
C VAL A 23 -32.53 -17.43 -4.01
N LEU A 24 -33.32 -18.01 -4.90
CA LEU A 24 -34.50 -17.41 -5.51
C LEU A 24 -35.64 -17.49 -4.52
N LEU A 25 -36.01 -16.37 -3.93
CA LEU A 25 -37.29 -16.22 -3.24
C LEU A 25 -38.41 -16.21 -4.26
N SER A 26 -39.06 -17.33 -4.43
CA SER A 26 -40.33 -17.48 -5.15
C SER A 26 -41.44 -16.91 -4.29
N PHE A 27 -42.04 -15.80 -4.72
CA PHE A 27 -43.31 -15.32 -4.20
C PHE A 27 -44.42 -16.18 -4.80
N GLN A 28 -44.99 -17.04 -3.99
CA GLN A 28 -46.08 -17.93 -4.37
C GLN A 28 -47.39 -17.19 -4.20
N GLN A 29 -48.00 -16.88 -5.35
CA GLN A 29 -49.32 -16.31 -5.46
C GLN A 29 -50.34 -17.43 -5.45
N THR A 30 -51.05 -17.60 -4.34
CA THR A 30 -52.22 -18.47 -4.28
C THR A 30 -53.48 -17.64 -4.06
N GLY A 31 -54.45 -17.84 -4.91
CA GLY A 31 -55.75 -17.27 -4.67
C GLY A 31 -56.57 -17.10 -5.92
N ASN A 32 -57.30 -18.15 -6.26
CA ASN A 32 -58.15 -18.31 -7.43
C ASN A 32 -59.53 -17.65 -7.23
N PRO A 33 -60.26 -17.45 -8.32
CA PRO A 33 -61.28 -16.43 -8.49
C PRO A 33 -62.70 -17.01 -8.26
N ALA A 34 -63.63 -16.13 -8.43
CA ALA A 34 -65.07 -16.30 -8.62
C ALA A 34 -65.92 -16.15 -7.36
N LYS A 35 -66.57 -15.08 -7.37
CA LYS A 35 -68.02 -14.81 -7.30
C LYS A 35 -68.23 -13.44 -6.69
N SER A 36 -68.69 -12.51 -7.41
CA SER A 36 -70.11 -12.11 -7.54
C SER A 36 -70.13 -10.80 -8.26
N ALA A 37 -70.75 -10.79 -9.36
CA ALA A 37 -71.35 -9.61 -9.94
C ALA A 37 -72.47 -9.13 -9.02
N GLU A 38 -72.56 -7.83 -8.92
CA GLU A 38 -73.73 -6.99 -8.74
C GLU A 38 -73.44 -5.82 -7.81
N GLY A 39 -73.68 -4.67 -8.29
CA GLY A 39 -73.71 -3.47 -7.49
C GLY A 39 -73.03 -2.28 -8.19
N LEU A 40 -73.55 -1.90 -9.33
CA LEU A 40 -73.97 -0.56 -9.72
C LEU A 40 -73.45 0.56 -8.85
N SER A 41 -72.64 1.43 -9.38
CA SER A 41 -73.11 2.83 -9.53
C SER A 41 -71.99 3.69 -10.01
N ASN A 42 -72.17 4.24 -11.17
CA ASN A 42 -71.59 5.48 -11.68
C ASN A 42 -70.89 6.34 -10.62
N MET A 43 -69.58 6.31 -10.60
CA MET A 43 -68.85 7.48 -10.19
C MET A 43 -68.05 7.96 -11.40
N ASN A 44 -68.78 8.82 -12.13
CA ASN A 44 -68.22 9.67 -13.15
C ASN A 44 -67.31 10.67 -12.49
N THR A 45 -66.07 10.28 -12.27
CA THR A 45 -65.01 11.24 -11.93
C THR A 45 -64.66 11.96 -13.21
N GLN A 46 -65.46 13.00 -13.51
CA GLN A 46 -65.03 14.06 -14.37
C GLN A 46 -63.81 14.70 -13.69
N THR A 47 -62.65 14.32 -14.18
CA THR A 47 -61.46 15.12 -13.98
C THR A 47 -61.74 16.41 -14.74
N GLU A 48 -62.20 17.43 -14.02
CA GLU A 48 -62.18 18.82 -14.49
C GLU A 48 -60.70 19.15 -14.73
N TYR A 49 -60.30 19.01 -15.99
CA TYR A 49 -59.17 19.77 -16.45
C TYR A 49 -59.57 21.23 -16.43
N ALA A 50 -59.29 21.91 -15.32
CA ALA A 50 -59.37 23.34 -15.26
C ALA A 50 -58.59 23.90 -16.46
N ALA A 51 -59.30 24.35 -17.45
CA ALA A 51 -58.74 25.06 -18.58
C ALA A 51 -58.01 26.29 -18.01
N PHE A 52 -56.72 26.17 -17.87
CA PHE A 52 -55.86 27.28 -17.50
C PHE A 52 -55.92 28.31 -18.63
N LYS A 53 -56.74 29.33 -18.42
CA LYS A 53 -56.91 30.46 -19.35
C LYS A 53 -55.53 31.00 -19.67
N SER A 54 -55.02 30.79 -20.87
CA SER A 54 -53.76 31.28 -21.42
C SER A 54 -53.85 32.81 -21.70
N GLY A 55 -53.95 33.57 -20.64
CA GLY A 55 -53.93 35.03 -20.67
C GLY A 55 -52.66 35.69 -20.15
N GLY A 56 -51.69 34.88 -19.68
CA GLY A 56 -50.44 35.40 -19.08
C GLY A 56 -49.14 34.79 -19.56
N THR A 57 -49.22 33.93 -20.58
CA THR A 57 -48.07 33.05 -20.95
C THR A 57 -46.80 33.81 -21.36
N ARG A 58 -46.93 34.99 -21.95
CA ARG A 58 -45.76 35.80 -22.37
C ARG A 58 -45.10 36.50 -21.16
N LEU A 59 -45.90 36.99 -20.21
CA LEU A 59 -45.37 37.67 -19.03
C LEU A 59 -44.73 36.67 -18.04
N THR A 60 -45.32 35.49 -17.87
CA THR A 60 -44.75 34.43 -17.04
C THR A 60 -43.48 33.85 -17.66
N ILE A 61 -43.40 33.68 -18.98
CA ILE A 61 -42.17 33.27 -19.65
C ILE A 61 -41.07 34.32 -19.49
N LEU A 62 -41.39 35.59 -19.68
CA LEU A 62 -40.41 36.68 -19.48
C LEU A 62 -39.92 36.75 -18.03
N ALA A 63 -40.83 36.59 -17.07
CA ALA A 63 -40.45 36.56 -15.65
C ALA A 63 -39.57 35.35 -15.29
N SER A 64 -39.86 34.18 -15.84
CA SER A 64 -39.03 32.98 -15.61
C SER A 64 -37.66 33.09 -16.27
N VAL A 65 -37.57 33.67 -17.46
CA VAL A 65 -36.25 33.92 -18.11
C VAL A 65 -35.44 34.95 -17.33
N ALA A 66 -36.07 36.02 -16.86
CA ALA A 66 -35.40 37.02 -16.02
C ALA A 66 -34.88 36.42 -14.72
N ALA A 67 -35.69 35.59 -14.06
CA ALA A 67 -35.28 34.87 -12.86
C ALA A 67 -34.09 33.92 -13.12
N ALA A 68 -34.12 33.17 -14.23
CA ALA A 68 -33.01 32.29 -14.60
C ALA A 68 -31.71 33.07 -14.88
N VAL A 69 -31.80 34.22 -15.57
CA VAL A 69 -30.64 35.09 -15.84
C VAL A 69 -30.06 35.65 -14.54
N ILE A 70 -30.91 36.03 -13.57
CA ILE A 70 -30.47 36.52 -12.26
C ILE A 70 -29.73 35.39 -11.49
N VAL A 71 -30.28 34.18 -11.49
CA VAL A 71 -29.65 33.02 -10.83
C VAL A 71 -28.31 32.67 -11.48
N ILE A 72 -28.24 32.64 -12.81
CA ILE A 72 -26.98 32.37 -13.52
C ILE A 72 -25.98 33.49 -13.24
N GLY A 73 -26.42 34.76 -13.25
CA GLY A 73 -25.56 35.88 -12.88
C GLY A 73 -25.03 35.83 -11.45
N ALA A 74 -25.86 35.43 -10.50
CA ALA A 74 -25.47 35.25 -9.12
C ALA A 74 -24.45 34.09 -8.97
N ILE A 75 -24.67 32.95 -9.62
CA ILE A 75 -23.74 31.82 -9.66
C ILE A 75 -22.41 32.26 -10.28
N ALA A 76 -22.43 32.97 -11.41
CA ALA A 76 -21.23 33.46 -12.06
C ALA A 76 -20.44 34.47 -11.20
N ALA A 77 -21.12 35.32 -10.45
CA ALA A 77 -20.50 36.28 -9.55
C ALA A 77 -19.87 35.63 -8.29
N ASP A 78 -20.51 34.57 -7.80
CA ASP A 78 -20.00 33.81 -6.62
C ASP A 78 -18.98 32.74 -6.98
N THR A 79 -18.92 32.34 -8.26
CA THR A 79 -17.98 31.31 -8.73
C THR A 79 -16.58 31.90 -8.87
N LYS A 80 -15.70 31.57 -7.94
CA LYS A 80 -14.28 31.88 -8.04
C LYS A 80 -13.54 30.78 -8.82
N VAL A 81 -13.14 31.07 -10.04
CA VAL A 81 -12.25 30.19 -10.80
C VAL A 81 -10.82 30.35 -10.25
N VAL A 82 -10.35 29.35 -9.49
CA VAL A 82 -9.00 29.34 -8.95
C VAL A 82 -8.13 28.47 -9.86
N LYS A 83 -7.02 29.05 -10.33
CA LYS A 83 -6.05 28.29 -11.12
C LYS A 83 -5.36 27.28 -10.23
N ILE A 84 -5.27 26.02 -10.70
CA ILE A 84 -4.58 24.92 -10.00
C ILE A 84 -3.14 25.33 -9.72
N GLY A 85 -2.72 25.24 -8.44
CA GLY A 85 -1.35 25.61 -8.01
C GLY A 85 -1.14 27.12 -7.76
N SER A 86 -2.22 27.93 -7.74
CA SER A 86 -2.12 29.34 -7.35
C SER A 86 -2.14 29.51 -5.81
N ALA A 87 -1.74 30.68 -5.32
CA ALA A 87 -1.76 31.01 -3.88
C ALA A 87 -3.20 30.99 -3.26
N HIS A 88 -4.23 30.96 -4.09
CA HIS A 88 -5.64 30.86 -3.67
C HIS A 88 -6.25 29.47 -3.86
N ASP A 89 -5.41 28.49 -4.23
CA ASP A 89 -5.85 27.09 -4.33
C ASP A 89 -5.94 26.50 -2.92
N VAL A 90 -7.16 26.51 -2.36
CA VAL A 90 -7.46 25.97 -1.03
C VAL A 90 -7.56 24.45 -0.97
N ARG A 91 -7.33 23.76 -2.11
CA ARG A 91 -7.21 22.31 -2.07
C ARG A 91 -5.96 21.95 -1.30
N GLU A 92 -6.06 21.00 -0.39
CA GLU A 92 -4.88 20.38 0.20
C GLU A 92 -3.93 20.00 -0.94
N GLN A 93 -2.67 20.44 -0.85
CA GLN A 93 -1.66 20.07 -1.84
C GLN A 93 -1.66 18.55 -1.92
N SER A 94 -2.00 18.03 -3.08
CA SER A 94 -1.99 16.58 -3.28
C SER A 94 -0.61 16.05 -2.89
N PHE A 95 -0.59 14.98 -2.13
CA PHE A 95 0.66 14.33 -1.71
C PHE A 95 1.56 14.09 -2.93
N SER A 96 2.80 14.57 -2.86
CA SER A 96 3.82 14.36 -3.89
C SER A 96 4.85 13.35 -3.39
N PRO A 97 4.79 12.10 -3.84
CA PRO A 97 5.72 11.06 -3.42
C PRO A 97 7.18 11.43 -3.65
N GLU A 98 7.52 12.00 -4.83
CA GLU A 98 8.88 12.35 -5.19
C GLU A 98 9.45 13.42 -4.24
N THR A 99 8.68 14.48 -3.98
CA THR A 99 9.08 15.54 -3.05
C THR A 99 9.26 14.99 -1.65
N PHE A 100 8.34 14.13 -1.21
CA PHE A 100 8.41 13.49 0.09
C PHE A 100 9.66 12.60 0.22
N GLY A 101 9.92 11.74 -0.76
CA GLY A 101 11.10 10.87 -0.79
C GLY A 101 12.41 11.66 -0.73
N ALA A 102 12.53 12.72 -1.53
CA ALA A 102 13.71 13.58 -1.57
C ALA A 102 13.96 14.31 -0.24
N GLN A 103 12.91 14.67 0.50
CA GLN A 103 13.04 15.35 1.79
C GLN A 103 13.32 14.40 2.95
N GLU A 104 12.73 13.20 2.93
CA GLU A 104 12.80 12.26 4.05
C GLU A 104 14.01 11.33 3.97
N PHE A 105 14.45 10.92 2.77
CA PHE A 105 15.57 9.98 2.66
C PHE A 105 16.85 10.46 3.33
N PRO A 106 17.32 11.73 3.15
CA PRO A 106 18.53 12.21 3.84
C PRO A 106 18.43 12.16 5.37
N LYS A 107 17.24 12.40 5.93
CA LYS A 107 17.01 12.35 7.38
C LYS A 107 17.07 10.90 7.87
N ILE A 108 16.45 9.97 7.12
CA ILE A 108 16.49 8.55 7.40
C ILE A 108 17.92 8.02 7.32
N GLN A 109 18.66 8.40 6.30
CA GLN A 109 20.06 8.04 6.11
C GLN A 109 20.90 8.45 7.33
N ALA A 110 20.82 9.71 7.73
CA ALA A 110 21.57 10.23 8.88
C ALA A 110 21.18 9.53 10.20
N ASP A 111 19.89 9.27 10.41
CA ASP A 111 19.39 8.55 11.60
C ASP A 111 19.88 7.09 11.62
N VAL A 112 19.80 6.39 10.49
CA VAL A 112 20.26 5.01 10.36
C VAL A 112 21.78 4.92 10.57
N GLU A 113 22.57 5.78 9.94
CA GLU A 113 24.05 5.82 10.12
C GLU A 113 24.42 6.04 11.59
N LYS A 114 23.71 6.93 12.28
CA LYS A 114 23.96 7.21 13.70
C LYS A 114 23.66 6.04 14.63
N ARG A 115 22.59 5.28 14.31
CA ARG A 115 22.10 4.18 15.17
C ARG A 115 22.62 2.80 14.76
N ALA A 116 23.31 2.71 13.63
CA ALA A 116 23.76 1.42 13.10
C ALA A 116 24.64 0.68 14.10
N VAL A 117 24.30 -0.57 14.34
CA VAL A 117 25.04 -1.48 15.23
C VAL A 117 25.89 -2.41 14.38
N ASP A 118 27.09 -2.70 14.84
CA ASP A 118 27.95 -3.68 14.19
C ASP A 118 27.27 -5.05 14.07
N ALA A 119 27.40 -5.68 12.90
CA ALA A 119 26.69 -6.91 12.58
C ALA A 119 27.05 -8.09 13.50
N ALA A 120 28.31 -8.22 13.92
CA ALA A 120 28.72 -9.30 14.81
C ALA A 120 28.12 -9.10 16.22
N THR A 121 28.17 -7.87 16.74
CA THR A 121 27.53 -7.49 18.00
C THR A 121 26.03 -7.74 17.97
N LEU A 122 25.37 -7.30 16.88
CA LEU A 122 23.93 -7.46 16.69
C LEU A 122 23.54 -8.95 16.59
N SER A 123 24.30 -9.75 15.85
CA SER A 123 24.07 -11.19 15.71
C SER A 123 24.12 -11.91 17.05
N GLY A 124 25.12 -11.58 17.89
CA GLY A 124 25.21 -12.13 19.24
C GLY A 124 23.99 -11.80 20.10
N ALA A 125 23.52 -10.55 20.04
CA ALA A 125 22.32 -10.13 20.76
C ALA A 125 21.04 -10.83 20.25
N ILE A 126 20.88 -10.98 18.93
CA ILE A 126 19.73 -11.65 18.31
C ILE A 126 19.68 -13.14 18.65
N ILE A 127 20.83 -13.81 18.69
CA ILE A 127 20.92 -15.23 19.06
C ILE A 127 20.57 -15.42 20.54
N ALA A 128 21.01 -14.51 21.40
CA ALA A 128 20.72 -14.56 22.83
C ALA A 128 19.22 -14.34 23.12
N ASP A 129 18.66 -13.28 22.59
CA ASP A 129 17.22 -12.98 22.67
C ASP A 129 16.81 -12.05 21.51
N LYS A 130 16.14 -12.63 20.52
CA LYS A 130 15.64 -11.89 19.35
C LYS A 130 14.72 -10.73 19.72
N LYS A 131 13.83 -10.93 20.72
CA LYS A 131 12.85 -9.91 21.11
C LYS A 131 13.56 -8.75 21.80
N ALA A 132 14.39 -9.02 22.78
CA ALA A 132 15.16 -8.01 23.49
C ALA A 132 16.10 -7.24 22.54
N ALA A 133 16.74 -7.94 21.58
CA ALA A 133 17.56 -7.28 20.56
C ALA A 133 16.74 -6.34 19.68
N GLY A 134 15.55 -6.77 19.24
CA GLY A 134 14.64 -5.94 18.46
C GLY A 134 14.16 -4.70 19.20
N GLU A 135 13.84 -4.83 20.48
CA GLU A 135 13.41 -3.72 21.33
C GLU A 135 14.56 -2.74 21.63
N LYS A 136 15.77 -3.25 21.82
CA LYS A 136 16.92 -2.42 22.16
C LYS A 136 17.50 -1.65 20.98
N TYR A 137 17.57 -2.26 19.81
CA TYR A 137 18.30 -1.74 18.66
C TYR A 137 17.41 -1.30 17.51
N GLY A 138 16.13 -1.73 17.49
CA GLY A 138 15.22 -1.50 16.38
C GLY A 138 14.05 -0.61 16.71
N VAL A 139 13.27 -0.34 15.66
CA VAL A 139 11.95 0.29 15.75
C VAL A 139 10.91 -0.80 15.55
N ALA A 140 10.01 -0.95 16.52
CA ALA A 140 8.96 -1.96 16.48
C ALA A 140 7.95 -1.67 15.36
N THR A 141 7.63 -2.69 14.57
CA THR A 141 6.54 -2.64 13.58
C THR A 141 5.60 -3.83 13.80
N SER A 142 4.46 -3.84 13.12
CA SER A 142 3.47 -4.94 13.22
C SER A 142 4.03 -6.31 12.80
N THR A 143 5.09 -6.34 11.98
CA THR A 143 5.65 -7.58 11.41
C THR A 143 7.04 -7.94 11.92
N GLY A 144 7.64 -7.11 12.78
CA GLY A 144 8.98 -7.29 13.33
C GLY A 144 9.70 -5.97 13.52
N ALA A 145 10.76 -5.93 14.30
CA ALA A 145 11.54 -4.72 14.49
C ALA A 145 12.38 -4.41 13.23
N VAL A 146 12.45 -3.16 12.82
CA VAL A 146 13.40 -2.67 11.82
C VAL A 146 14.65 -2.22 12.52
N VAL A 147 15.77 -2.88 12.21
CA VAL A 147 17.03 -2.71 12.94
C VAL A 147 18.10 -2.12 12.02
N PRO A 148 18.71 -1.00 12.40
CA PRO A 148 19.89 -0.45 11.73
C PRO A 148 21.12 -1.32 11.96
N VAL A 149 21.89 -1.59 10.91
CA VAL A 149 23.09 -2.43 10.97
C VAL A 149 24.21 -1.84 10.11
N SER A 150 25.43 -1.95 10.61
CA SER A 150 26.67 -1.72 9.87
C SER A 150 27.39 -3.05 9.71
N LEU A 151 27.84 -3.36 8.51
CA LEU A 151 28.51 -4.60 8.20
C LEU A 151 29.64 -4.39 7.20
N SER A 152 30.69 -5.18 7.33
CA SER A 152 31.80 -5.24 6.37
C SER A 152 31.98 -6.67 5.92
N GLY A 153 32.21 -6.85 4.63
CA GLY A 153 32.34 -8.20 4.08
C GLY A 153 32.56 -8.21 2.58
N THR A 154 32.61 -9.41 2.02
CA THR A 154 32.82 -9.62 0.58
C THR A 154 31.51 -10.01 -0.08
N PHE A 155 31.15 -9.29 -1.15
CA PHE A 155 29.98 -9.60 -1.94
C PHE A 155 30.14 -10.96 -2.65
N GLY A 156 29.12 -11.78 -2.49
CA GLY A 156 28.97 -13.07 -3.16
C GLY A 156 28.07 -12.96 -4.40
N ALA A 157 27.45 -14.09 -4.74
CA ALA A 157 26.61 -14.20 -5.92
C ALA A 157 25.43 -13.21 -5.90
N ARG A 158 25.18 -12.61 -7.06
CA ARG A 158 23.97 -11.82 -7.31
C ARG A 158 22.79 -12.75 -7.59
N LYS A 159 21.64 -12.43 -7.01
CA LYS A 159 20.37 -13.11 -7.25
C LYS A 159 19.26 -12.06 -7.41
N ALA A 160 18.75 -11.91 -8.61
CA ALA A 160 17.68 -10.96 -8.93
C ALA A 160 17.97 -9.53 -8.40
N ASN A 161 17.39 -9.11 -7.29
CA ASN A 161 17.43 -7.75 -6.75
C ASN A 161 18.43 -7.56 -5.60
N TYR A 162 19.22 -8.58 -5.27
CA TYR A 162 20.18 -8.52 -4.15
C TYR A 162 21.47 -9.26 -4.48
N ASN A 163 22.52 -8.87 -3.79
CA ASN A 163 23.76 -9.65 -3.71
C ASN A 163 23.87 -10.26 -2.30
N GLU A 164 24.31 -11.50 -2.21
CA GLU A 164 24.75 -12.09 -0.95
C GLU A 164 26.01 -11.37 -0.50
N ILE A 165 26.21 -11.25 0.80
CA ILE A 165 27.45 -10.71 1.36
C ILE A 165 27.92 -11.62 2.49
N LYS A 166 29.16 -12.05 2.40
CA LYS A 166 29.82 -12.79 3.48
C LYS A 166 30.41 -11.78 4.45
N VAL A 167 29.80 -11.66 5.61
CA VAL A 167 30.18 -10.69 6.63
C VAL A 167 31.15 -11.34 7.61
N ASP A 168 32.23 -10.63 7.92
CA ASP A 168 33.22 -11.11 8.87
C ASP A 168 32.65 -11.11 10.30
N GLY A 169 32.96 -12.17 11.05
CA GLY A 169 32.53 -12.30 12.45
C GLY A 169 31.09 -12.79 12.66
N LEU A 170 30.34 -13.07 11.59
CA LEU A 170 29.02 -13.68 11.72
C LEU A 170 29.11 -15.22 11.75
N PRO A 171 28.18 -15.89 12.47
CA PRO A 171 28.03 -17.35 12.39
C PRO A 171 27.76 -17.82 10.96
N ALA A 172 28.28 -18.98 10.60
CA ALA A 172 28.18 -19.53 9.23
C ALA A 172 26.74 -19.83 8.79
N ASP A 173 25.82 -19.96 9.73
CA ASP A 173 24.39 -20.21 9.46
C ASP A 173 23.55 -18.92 9.32
N VAL A 174 24.17 -17.73 9.45
CA VAL A 174 23.54 -16.44 9.21
C VAL A 174 23.82 -16.01 7.78
N THR A 175 22.78 -15.89 6.99
CA THR A 175 22.83 -15.40 5.60
C THR A 175 22.45 -13.93 5.57
N VAL A 176 23.32 -13.10 5.00
CA VAL A 176 23.07 -11.67 4.79
C VAL A 176 22.98 -11.38 3.30
N ARG A 177 21.96 -10.66 2.92
CA ARG A 177 21.69 -10.21 1.56
C ARG A 177 21.48 -8.70 1.55
N VAL A 178 22.11 -8.01 0.63
CA VAL A 178 21.97 -6.57 0.44
C VAL A 178 21.15 -6.30 -0.81
N GLN A 179 20.11 -5.51 -0.70
CA GLN A 179 19.30 -5.10 -1.85
C GLN A 179 20.10 -4.12 -2.72
N THR A 180 20.46 -4.55 -3.92
CA THR A 180 21.27 -3.81 -4.89
C THR A 180 20.49 -3.43 -6.15
N GLY A 181 19.18 -3.70 -6.15
CA GLY A 181 18.28 -3.37 -7.27
C GLY A 181 18.34 -4.37 -8.41
N PRO A 182 17.60 -4.11 -9.50
CA PRO A 182 16.89 -2.87 -9.83
C PRO A 182 15.65 -2.57 -8.99
N ALA A 183 14.94 -3.58 -8.46
CA ALA A 183 13.80 -3.37 -7.59
C ALA A 183 14.22 -3.44 -6.11
N ILE A 184 13.75 -2.49 -5.32
CA ILE A 184 13.92 -2.49 -3.87
C ILE A 184 12.57 -2.84 -3.25
N ASN A 185 12.56 -3.88 -2.44
CA ASN A 185 11.35 -4.42 -1.86
C ASN A 185 11.22 -4.03 -0.38
N GLY A 186 9.98 -3.86 0.06
CA GLY A 186 9.68 -3.57 1.46
C GLY A 186 9.62 -2.08 1.79
N THR A 187 9.28 -1.81 3.03
CA THR A 187 9.09 -0.46 3.59
C THR A 187 10.06 -0.18 4.73
N ASP A 188 11.14 -0.94 4.80
CA ASP A 188 12.04 -0.92 5.95
C ASP A 188 12.69 0.46 6.15
N LEU A 189 13.02 1.18 5.07
CA LEU A 189 13.54 2.55 5.16
C LEU A 189 12.50 3.52 5.73
N ARG A 190 11.25 3.45 5.28
CA ARG A 190 10.16 4.28 5.82
C ARG A 190 9.97 4.03 7.32
N ASP A 191 10.00 2.76 7.70
CA ASP A 191 9.71 2.34 9.07
C ASP A 191 10.92 2.50 10.01
N ALA A 192 12.12 2.73 9.47
CA ALA A 192 13.40 2.72 10.20
C ALA A 192 13.51 3.75 11.33
N SER A 193 13.00 4.96 11.11
CA SER A 193 13.03 6.03 12.12
C SER A 193 11.86 5.97 13.11
N GLY A 194 10.76 5.30 12.74
CA GLY A 194 9.50 5.35 13.47
C GLY A 194 8.77 6.69 13.39
N ALA A 195 9.33 7.67 12.67
CA ALA A 195 8.75 9.01 12.56
C ALA A 195 7.62 9.10 11.53
N ILE A 196 7.63 8.24 10.52
CA ILE A 196 6.64 8.25 9.45
C ILE A 196 5.50 7.30 9.82
N GLN A 197 4.35 7.90 10.19
CA GLN A 197 3.18 7.19 10.66
C GLN A 197 2.04 7.26 9.63
N PHE A 198 1.22 6.21 9.56
CA PHE A 198 0.06 6.17 8.65
C PHE A 198 -0.88 7.38 8.80
N GLY A 199 -1.10 7.87 10.02
CA GLY A 199 -1.96 9.02 10.29
C GLY A 199 -1.51 10.36 9.69
N GLN A 200 -0.32 10.43 9.10
CA GLN A 200 0.19 11.61 8.38
C GLN A 200 -0.27 11.64 6.92
N PHE A 201 -0.95 10.58 6.45
CA PHE A 201 -1.38 10.41 5.06
C PHE A 201 -2.90 10.30 5.00
N THR A 202 -3.48 10.73 3.88
CA THR A 202 -4.92 10.71 3.67
C THR A 202 -5.45 9.28 3.49
N ASN A 203 -4.63 8.40 2.91
CA ASN A 203 -5.04 7.03 2.58
C ASN A 203 -3.84 6.07 2.51
N GLN A 204 -4.16 4.76 2.41
CA GLN A 204 -3.18 3.69 2.34
C GLN A 204 -2.26 3.78 1.10
N ILE A 205 -2.75 4.33 -0.01
CA ILE A 205 -1.98 4.44 -1.25
C ILE A 205 -0.86 5.45 -1.05
N GLU A 206 -1.16 6.64 -0.54
CA GLU A 206 -0.16 7.66 -0.23
C GLU A 206 0.92 7.15 0.73
N TYR A 207 0.52 6.37 1.75
CA TYR A 207 1.46 5.77 2.69
C TYR A 207 2.38 4.72 2.03
N GLN A 208 1.89 3.96 1.05
CA GLN A 208 2.70 3.04 0.26
C GLN A 208 3.61 3.80 -0.72
N ASP A 209 3.09 4.82 -1.37
CA ASP A 209 3.85 5.65 -2.30
C ASP A 209 4.98 6.39 -1.60
N ALA A 210 4.79 6.82 -0.36
CA ALA A 210 5.85 7.38 0.48
C ALA A 210 7.01 6.38 0.66
N GLY A 211 6.71 5.13 0.97
CA GLY A 211 7.73 4.07 1.09
C GLY A 211 8.46 3.81 -0.23
N SER A 212 7.73 3.78 -1.33
CA SER A 212 8.29 3.60 -2.67
C SER A 212 9.18 4.77 -3.08
N ALA A 213 8.77 5.99 -2.77
CA ALA A 213 9.53 7.20 -3.07
C ALA A 213 10.85 7.27 -2.29
N ILE A 214 10.84 6.92 -1.00
CA ILE A 214 12.05 6.81 -0.18
C ILE A 214 13.02 5.78 -0.78
N ASN A 215 12.52 4.59 -1.18
CA ASN A 215 13.34 3.57 -1.83
C ASN A 215 13.92 4.06 -3.16
N ASN A 216 13.16 4.86 -3.94
CA ASN A 216 13.63 5.43 -5.20
C ASN A 216 14.73 6.47 -4.97
N GLU A 217 14.61 7.32 -3.94
CA GLU A 217 15.68 8.26 -3.60
C GLU A 217 16.94 7.54 -3.10
N MET A 218 16.79 6.51 -2.28
CA MET A 218 17.92 5.65 -1.90
C MET A 218 18.63 5.07 -3.12
N LYS A 219 17.87 4.55 -4.10
CA LYS A 219 18.47 4.04 -5.35
C LYS A 219 19.28 5.11 -6.07
N LYS A 220 18.74 6.32 -6.20
CA LYS A 220 19.45 7.44 -6.85
C LYS A 220 20.70 7.84 -6.07
N ALA A 221 20.60 7.96 -4.76
CA ALA A 221 21.69 8.48 -3.94
C ALA A 221 22.78 7.43 -3.65
N VAL A 222 22.41 6.16 -3.51
CA VAL A 222 23.32 5.11 -3.00
C VAL A 222 23.71 4.11 -4.07
N LEU A 223 22.74 3.60 -4.84
CA LEU A 223 23.00 2.50 -5.78
C LEU A 223 23.49 2.96 -7.16
N SER A 224 23.32 4.23 -7.52
CA SER A 224 23.81 4.77 -8.80
C SER A 224 25.34 4.86 -8.87
N GLY A 225 26.02 4.79 -7.74
CA GLY A 225 27.49 4.92 -7.66
C GLY A 225 28.26 3.66 -8.08
N PHE A 226 27.58 2.52 -8.32
CA PHE A 226 28.23 1.27 -8.71
C PHE A 226 27.30 0.40 -9.56
N ASP A 227 27.91 -0.53 -10.30
CA ASP A 227 27.19 -1.56 -11.04
C ASP A 227 27.04 -2.81 -10.16
N ALA A 228 25.80 -3.15 -9.84
CA ALA A 228 25.47 -4.30 -9.00
C ALA A 228 25.93 -5.66 -9.59
N GLU A 229 26.08 -5.76 -10.92
CA GLU A 229 26.59 -6.97 -11.58
C GLU A 229 28.09 -7.19 -11.30
N THR A 230 28.83 -6.12 -11.05
CA THR A 230 30.28 -6.17 -10.84
C THR A 230 30.71 -6.26 -9.38
N LEU A 231 29.77 -6.39 -8.46
CA LEU A 231 30.04 -6.43 -7.02
C LEU A 231 30.64 -7.76 -6.52
N THR A 232 30.34 -8.86 -7.19
CA THR A 232 30.82 -10.20 -6.79
C THR A 232 32.34 -10.22 -6.61
N GLY A 233 32.80 -10.63 -5.45
CA GLY A 233 34.22 -10.69 -5.07
C GLY A 233 34.78 -9.38 -4.51
N LYS A 234 34.05 -8.26 -4.57
CA LYS A 234 34.52 -6.99 -3.98
C LYS A 234 34.18 -6.92 -2.50
N THR A 235 35.08 -6.33 -1.74
CA THR A 235 34.85 -6.02 -0.34
C THR A 235 34.15 -4.68 -0.20
N ALA A 236 33.19 -4.60 0.70
CA ALA A 236 32.48 -3.36 0.96
C ALA A 236 32.10 -3.20 2.44
N THR A 237 31.90 -1.95 2.82
CA THR A 237 31.22 -1.59 4.05
C THR A 237 29.82 -1.11 3.70
N VAL A 238 28.80 -1.70 4.32
CA VAL A 238 27.40 -1.39 4.07
C VAL A 238 26.75 -0.96 5.37
N VAL A 239 26.08 0.18 5.35
CA VAL A 239 25.16 0.60 6.42
C VAL A 239 23.75 0.54 5.86
N GLY A 240 22.83 -0.04 6.60
CA GLY A 240 21.45 -0.20 6.16
C GLY A 240 20.53 -0.65 7.27
N VAL A 241 19.32 -1.02 6.88
CA VAL A 241 18.29 -1.52 7.79
C VAL A 241 17.77 -2.86 7.31
N PHE A 242 17.34 -3.69 8.23
CA PHE A 242 16.60 -4.91 7.89
C PHE A 242 15.48 -5.16 8.90
N LYS A 243 14.45 -5.85 8.46
CA LYS A 243 13.36 -6.28 9.33
C LYS A 243 13.71 -7.61 9.99
N LEU A 244 13.78 -7.62 11.31
CA LEU A 244 14.14 -8.79 12.11
C LEU A 244 12.97 -9.77 12.22
N ILE A 245 12.71 -10.48 11.12
CA ILE A 245 11.71 -11.56 11.06
C ILE A 245 12.39 -12.89 11.38
N ASN A 246 13.44 -13.23 10.61
CA ASN A 246 14.23 -14.44 10.81
C ASN A 246 15.62 -14.07 11.34
N PRO A 247 16.05 -14.60 12.50
CA PRO A 247 17.34 -14.28 13.10
C PRO A 247 18.54 -14.71 12.23
N LYS A 248 18.36 -15.68 11.34
CA LYS A 248 19.42 -16.23 10.49
C LYS A 248 19.38 -15.76 9.04
N ASN A 249 18.45 -14.88 8.68
CA ASN A 249 18.29 -14.46 7.29
C ASN A 249 17.95 -12.97 7.23
N TRP A 250 18.96 -12.16 6.94
CA TRP A 250 18.86 -10.71 6.92
C TRP A 250 18.79 -10.21 5.47
N LEU A 251 17.76 -9.46 5.15
CA LEU A 251 17.64 -8.73 3.89
C LEU A 251 17.83 -7.25 4.19
N VAL A 252 19.03 -6.76 3.92
CA VAL A 252 19.43 -5.39 4.25
C VAL A 252 19.10 -4.45 3.09
N THR A 253 18.34 -3.40 3.38
CA THR A 253 18.15 -2.26 2.49
C THR A 253 19.20 -1.20 2.83
N PRO A 254 20.17 -0.93 1.95
CA PRO A 254 21.29 -0.08 2.27
C PRO A 254 20.89 1.39 2.29
N VAL A 255 21.53 2.19 3.14
CA VAL A 255 21.53 3.66 3.10
C VAL A 255 22.89 4.20 2.71
N LYS A 256 23.94 3.36 2.81
CA LYS A 256 25.31 3.68 2.39
C LYS A 256 26.03 2.41 1.97
N VAL A 257 26.79 2.47 0.89
CA VAL A 257 27.64 1.37 0.40
C VAL A 257 28.98 1.95 -0.05
N ASP A 258 30.04 1.56 0.64
CA ASP A 258 31.43 1.93 0.30
C ASP A 258 32.14 0.67 -0.24
N VAL A 259 32.31 0.58 -1.54
CA VAL A 259 32.98 -0.54 -2.24
C VAL A 259 34.49 -0.24 -2.31
N LYS A 260 35.31 -1.24 -1.93
CA LYS A 260 36.77 -1.15 -1.93
C LYS A 260 37.38 -1.92 -3.09
#